data_9b67d3acb07fa243f8d1d9d00b46930f
#
_entry.id   9b67d3acb07fa243f8d1d9d00b46930f
#
_cell.length_a   1.000
_cell.length_b   1.000
_cell.length_c   1.000
_cell.angle_alpha   90.00
_cell.angle_beta   90.00
_cell.angle_gamma   90.00
#
_symmetry.space_group_name_H-M   'P 1'
#
loop_
_entity.id
_entity.type
_entity.pdbx_description
1 polymer ?
#
loop_
_entity_poly.entity_id
_entity_poly.type
_entity_poly.pdbx_seq_one_letter_code
_entity_poly.pdbx_strand_id
1 'polypeptide(L)'
;AWACADPGVQFDTTINEWHTCPEAGRINGSNPCSEYMFLDDTACNLASINLLKYYDLDTHKFQIEDFKHSVRLWTATLEVSVLMAQFPSENIARGSYDYRTLGLGYCNIGSLLMHMGIPYDDERGYAICGALTSIMCGESYATSAEMASFKGPFPDYDRNSESMLRVMRNHKRAAYDAPSEDYEELTVTPMGINSKKCPKDLLEAARDAWDRALREGEEHGYRNAQTTVIAPTGTIGLVMGADTTGVEPQFSLIQYKTLAGGGSMRIINNGVPAALKRLGYSKPKINGIMEYIMGTMSLTGCPNLTSSRLDELGFTPEVISKINSSMADVFGIKGAFAPSIIGIDFCKESLGMTQEQCDDPWFDVLDHLGFTSTEVDEANDHVFGRGTIEGSPGLKDEHLPVFDCATPCGKYGKRAIDWKAHVLMMAASQPFISGAISKTINMPSDSTVEDIRAAYDLSHETMIKACAVYRDCSKLSQPLMNQLVDTTSLEEDEEDESVSTMVQQVVEALPVPQEVATPVAKSFVDYIATR
;
A
#
# COMPACT_ATOMS: atom_id res chain seq x y z
N ALA A 1 14.78 -13.62 1.92
CA ALA A 1 13.51 -12.90 1.69
C ALA A 1 12.32 -13.85 1.61
N TRP A 2 12.42 -15.00 0.94
CA TRP A 2 11.31 -15.96 0.79
C TRP A 2 10.72 -16.42 2.14
N ALA A 3 11.57 -16.71 3.12
CA ALA A 3 11.16 -17.24 4.41
C ALA A 3 10.51 -16.21 5.35
N CYS A 4 10.97 -14.94 5.31
CA CYS A 4 10.60 -13.95 6.32
C CYS A 4 10.43 -12.52 5.76
N ALA A 5 10.35 -12.34 4.44
CA ALA A 5 10.27 -11.06 3.74
C ALA A 5 11.49 -10.11 3.91
N ASP A 6 12.50 -10.50 4.66
CA ASP A 6 13.72 -9.72 4.89
C ASP A 6 14.95 -10.49 4.36
N PRO A 7 15.98 -9.76 3.90
CA PRO A 7 16.09 -8.32 3.71
C PRO A 7 15.47 -7.83 2.39
N GLY A 8 15.14 -6.52 2.31
CA GLY A 8 14.98 -5.84 1.04
C GLY A 8 16.32 -5.64 0.33
N VAL A 9 16.29 -5.25 -0.95
CA VAL A 9 17.47 -5.02 -1.80
C VAL A 9 17.52 -3.56 -2.26
N GLN A 10 18.71 -2.98 -2.28
CA GLN A 10 18.98 -1.66 -2.84
C GLN A 10 20.02 -1.79 -3.95
N PHE A 11 19.77 -1.14 -5.09
CA PHE A 11 20.63 -1.22 -6.28
C PHE A 11 21.56 -0.02 -6.32
N ASP A 12 22.73 -0.20 -5.74
CA ASP A 12 23.72 0.84 -5.48
C ASP A 12 24.14 1.60 -6.75
N THR A 13 24.38 0.93 -7.87
CA THR A 13 24.74 1.57 -9.15
C THR A 13 23.60 2.49 -9.62
N THR A 14 22.37 1.98 -9.69
CA THR A 14 21.20 2.78 -10.09
C THR A 14 21.01 4.00 -9.19
N ILE A 15 21.17 3.84 -7.86
CA ILE A 15 21.05 4.93 -6.90
C ILE A 15 22.06 6.03 -7.21
N ASN A 16 23.33 5.67 -7.41
CA ASN A 16 24.41 6.64 -7.57
C ASN A 16 24.49 7.24 -8.99
N GLU A 17 24.00 6.56 -10.03
CA GLU A 17 23.85 7.13 -11.37
C GLU A 17 22.83 8.29 -11.42
N TRP A 18 21.81 8.25 -10.54
CA TRP A 18 20.80 9.31 -10.39
C TRP A 18 21.10 10.27 -9.22
N HIS A 19 22.33 10.24 -8.70
CA HIS A 19 22.74 11.14 -7.64
C HIS A 19 23.01 12.55 -8.18
N THR A 20 22.36 13.55 -7.57
CA THR A 20 22.49 14.97 -7.99
C THR A 20 23.76 15.64 -7.45
N CYS A 21 24.39 15.08 -6.41
CA CYS A 21 25.54 15.69 -5.72
C CYS A 21 26.71 14.71 -5.52
N PRO A 22 27.20 14.00 -6.56
CA PRO A 22 28.25 13.01 -6.42
C PRO A 22 29.61 13.60 -6.00
N GLU A 23 29.87 14.88 -6.30
CA GLU A 23 31.10 15.57 -5.89
C GLU A 23 31.14 15.81 -4.36
N ALA A 24 30.01 15.73 -3.69
CA ALA A 24 29.91 15.84 -2.24
C ALA A 24 30.20 14.52 -1.52
N GLY A 25 29.95 13.40 -2.17
CA GLY A 25 30.13 12.06 -1.65
C GLY A 25 29.21 11.06 -2.31
N ARG A 26 29.33 9.81 -1.90
CA ARG A 26 28.52 8.69 -2.38
C ARG A 26 27.28 8.51 -1.52
N ILE A 27 26.19 8.08 -2.10
CA ILE A 27 25.02 7.58 -1.36
C ILE A 27 25.34 6.17 -0.88
N ASN A 28 25.38 5.96 0.44
CA ASN A 28 25.77 4.68 1.06
C ASN A 28 24.58 3.85 1.55
N GLY A 29 23.43 4.46 1.76
CA GLY A 29 22.23 3.80 2.29
C GLY A 29 20.98 4.66 2.18
N SER A 30 19.91 4.20 2.81
CA SER A 30 18.61 4.86 2.84
C SER A 30 18.06 4.97 4.27
N ASN A 31 16.92 5.68 4.41
CA ASN A 31 16.06 5.54 5.57
C ASN A 31 15.43 4.12 5.64
N PRO A 32 14.80 3.74 6.77
CA PRO A 32 14.25 2.40 6.95
C PRO A 32 13.24 1.95 5.87
N CYS A 33 12.44 2.87 5.33
CA CYS A 33 11.45 2.56 4.31
C CYS A 33 11.96 2.68 2.86
N SER A 34 13.25 3.01 2.67
CA SER A 34 13.97 3.05 1.40
C SER A 34 13.49 4.08 0.38
N GLU A 35 12.72 5.09 0.77
CA GLU A 35 12.33 6.17 -0.13
C GLU A 35 13.32 7.33 -0.15
N TYR A 36 14.06 7.57 0.92
CA TYR A 36 15.05 8.63 1.01
C TYR A 36 16.45 8.08 0.79
N MET A 37 17.05 8.43 -0.33
CA MET A 37 18.40 8.03 -0.71
C MET A 37 19.20 9.28 -1.07
N PHE A 38 20.07 9.68 -0.14
CA PHE A 38 20.93 10.84 -0.27
C PHE A 38 22.20 10.65 0.57
N LEU A 39 23.00 11.71 0.71
CA LEU A 39 24.25 11.70 1.49
C LEU A 39 23.99 11.40 2.98
N ASP A 40 24.97 10.77 3.61
CA ASP A 40 24.97 10.57 5.07
C ASP A 40 24.82 11.90 5.81
N ASP A 41 24.33 11.85 7.04
CA ASP A 41 24.09 13.04 7.86
C ASP A 41 23.19 14.11 7.22
N THR A 42 22.18 13.67 6.47
CA THR A 42 21.12 14.53 5.92
C THR A 42 19.76 14.09 6.41
N ALA A 43 18.73 14.93 6.25
CA ALA A 43 17.36 14.63 6.65
C ALA A 43 16.38 14.96 5.54
N CYS A 44 15.22 14.30 5.56
CA CYS A 44 14.15 14.47 4.60
C CYS A 44 12.87 14.91 5.31
N ASN A 45 12.40 16.12 5.00
CA ASN A 45 11.08 16.58 5.43
C ASN A 45 10.02 16.06 4.47
N LEU A 46 8.99 15.40 4.99
CA LEU A 46 8.01 14.65 4.19
C LEU A 46 6.67 15.38 4.08
N ALA A 47 6.07 15.32 2.89
CA ALA A 47 4.66 15.61 2.65
C ALA A 47 4.12 14.68 1.55
N SER A 48 2.81 14.38 1.59
CA SER A 48 2.15 13.58 0.55
C SER A 48 0.85 14.23 0.12
N ILE A 49 0.63 14.27 -1.19
CA ILE A 49 -0.58 14.82 -1.82
C ILE A 49 -1.54 13.68 -2.14
N ASN A 50 -2.82 13.80 -1.77
CA ASN A 50 -3.84 12.83 -2.11
C ASN A 50 -4.33 13.07 -3.54
N LEU A 51 -3.88 12.25 -4.51
CA LEU A 51 -4.19 12.40 -5.93
C LEU A 51 -5.69 12.36 -6.24
N LEU A 52 -6.47 11.58 -5.50
CA LEU A 52 -7.90 11.43 -5.74
C LEU A 52 -8.66 12.75 -5.54
N LYS A 53 -8.13 13.71 -4.78
CA LYS A 53 -8.74 15.03 -4.55
C LYS A 53 -8.71 15.93 -5.80
N TYR A 54 -7.92 15.57 -6.80
CA TYR A 54 -7.79 16.28 -8.07
C TYR A 54 -8.53 15.60 -9.22
N TYR A 55 -9.23 14.50 -8.96
CA TYR A 55 -10.03 13.82 -9.96
C TYR A 55 -11.52 14.17 -9.82
N ASP A 56 -12.06 14.83 -10.84
CA ASP A 56 -13.48 15.17 -10.90
C ASP A 56 -14.29 13.97 -11.39
N LEU A 57 -15.15 13.44 -10.52
CA LEU A 57 -15.99 12.27 -10.78
C LEU A 57 -17.12 12.51 -11.79
N ASP A 58 -17.49 13.76 -12.04
CA ASP A 58 -18.57 14.11 -12.97
C ASP A 58 -18.02 14.37 -14.38
N THR A 59 -16.92 15.09 -14.50
CA THR A 59 -16.27 15.37 -15.78
C THR A 59 -15.27 14.29 -16.20
N HIS A 60 -14.86 13.42 -15.27
CA HIS A 60 -13.84 12.40 -15.45
C HIS A 60 -12.48 12.97 -15.89
N LYS A 61 -12.12 14.15 -15.37
CA LYS A 61 -10.85 14.82 -15.66
C LYS A 61 -10.02 15.00 -14.41
N PHE A 62 -8.72 14.87 -14.58
CA PHE A 62 -7.77 15.24 -13.56
C PHE A 62 -7.49 16.75 -13.62
N GLN A 63 -7.57 17.44 -12.48
CA GLN A 63 -7.40 18.90 -12.35
C GLN A 63 -5.90 19.24 -12.28
N ILE A 64 -5.25 19.27 -13.44
CA ILE A 64 -3.79 19.39 -13.58
C ILE A 64 -3.27 20.67 -12.94
N GLU A 65 -3.90 21.81 -13.19
CA GLU A 65 -3.42 23.11 -12.68
C GLU A 65 -3.55 23.23 -11.16
N ASP A 66 -4.62 22.67 -10.57
CA ASP A 66 -4.79 22.63 -9.11
C ASP A 66 -3.74 21.70 -8.46
N PHE A 67 -3.43 20.59 -9.13
CA PHE A 67 -2.36 19.69 -8.68
C PHE A 67 -0.99 20.37 -8.74
N LYS A 68 -0.63 21.01 -9.85
CA LYS A 68 0.62 21.78 -10.00
C LYS A 68 0.72 22.88 -8.94
N HIS A 69 -0.37 23.62 -8.72
CA HIS A 69 -0.40 24.65 -7.68
C HIS A 69 -0.13 24.06 -6.29
N SER A 70 -0.72 22.94 -5.97
CA SER A 70 -0.49 22.27 -4.68
C SER A 70 0.95 21.75 -4.56
N VAL A 71 1.53 21.20 -5.62
CA VAL A 71 2.95 20.79 -5.67
C VAL A 71 3.84 22.00 -5.36
N ARG A 72 3.58 23.14 -5.99
CA ARG A 72 4.31 24.38 -5.77
C ARG A 72 4.23 24.84 -4.31
N LEU A 73 3.03 24.88 -3.73
CA LEU A 73 2.82 25.28 -2.33
C LEU A 73 3.54 24.34 -1.36
N TRP A 74 3.43 23.02 -1.57
CA TRP A 74 4.09 22.04 -0.70
C TRP A 74 5.62 22.08 -0.83
N THR A 75 6.15 22.29 -2.03
CA THR A 75 7.59 22.46 -2.24
C THR A 75 8.10 23.68 -1.44
N ALA A 76 7.42 24.81 -1.53
CA ALA A 76 7.77 26.01 -0.76
C ALA A 76 7.62 25.80 0.76
N THR A 77 6.57 25.10 1.20
CA THR A 77 6.34 24.78 2.62
C THR A 77 7.45 23.88 3.18
N LEU A 78 7.82 22.84 2.44
CA LEU A 78 8.92 21.94 2.84
C LEU A 78 10.25 22.67 2.87
N GLU A 79 10.53 23.57 1.91
CA GLU A 79 11.74 24.39 1.90
C GLU A 79 11.82 25.29 3.14
N VAL A 80 10.71 25.93 3.52
CA VAL A 80 10.64 26.71 4.77
C VAL A 80 10.88 25.83 5.99
N SER A 81 10.33 24.60 6.00
CA SER A 81 10.48 23.67 7.12
C SER A 81 11.92 23.22 7.35
N VAL A 82 12.77 23.17 6.32
CA VAL A 82 14.21 22.89 6.48
C VAL A 82 14.89 23.92 7.40
N LEU A 83 14.52 25.19 7.32
CA LEU A 83 15.07 26.25 8.19
C LEU A 83 14.49 26.22 9.61
N MET A 84 13.29 25.69 9.78
CA MET A 84 12.57 25.67 11.05
C MET A 84 12.78 24.34 11.82
N ALA A 85 13.34 23.33 11.17
CA ALA A 85 13.54 22.01 11.77
C ALA A 85 14.63 22.05 12.85
N GLN A 86 14.46 21.21 13.86
CA GLN A 86 15.48 20.88 14.85
C GLN A 86 16.03 19.49 14.53
N PHE A 87 17.35 19.37 14.48
CA PHE A 87 18.03 18.13 14.12
C PHE A 87 18.74 17.52 15.33
N PRO A 88 18.89 16.18 15.39
CA PRO A 88 19.47 15.50 16.55
C PRO A 88 20.98 15.72 16.71
N SER A 89 21.68 16.16 15.66
CA SER A 89 23.12 16.46 15.71
C SER A 89 23.48 17.65 14.82
N GLU A 90 24.63 18.26 15.09
CA GLU A 90 25.17 19.36 14.29
C GLU A 90 25.48 18.94 12.85
N ASN A 91 26.01 17.71 12.64
CA ASN A 91 26.31 17.20 11.30
C ASN A 91 25.04 17.11 10.45
N ILE A 92 23.96 16.55 11.00
CA ILE A 92 22.67 16.45 10.30
C ILE A 92 22.09 17.83 10.02
N ALA A 93 22.21 18.76 10.96
CA ALA A 93 21.75 20.14 10.76
C ALA A 93 22.51 20.81 9.61
N ARG A 94 23.85 20.63 9.57
CA ARG A 94 24.71 21.18 8.51
C ARG A 94 24.39 20.54 7.15
N GLY A 95 24.39 19.21 7.05
CA GLY A 95 24.08 18.49 5.80
C GLY A 95 22.69 18.84 5.28
N SER A 96 21.69 18.93 6.17
CA SER A 96 20.33 19.34 5.78
C SER A 96 20.27 20.80 5.30
N TYR A 97 21.07 21.69 5.85
CA TYR A 97 21.16 23.08 5.40
C TYR A 97 21.91 23.18 4.06
N ASP A 98 23.03 22.46 3.89
CA ASP A 98 23.88 22.56 2.73
C ASP A 98 23.22 21.99 1.45
N TYR A 99 22.36 20.94 1.58
CA TYR A 99 21.71 20.28 0.45
C TYR A 99 20.20 20.51 0.37
N ARG A 100 19.54 20.90 1.44
CA ARG A 100 18.13 21.29 1.50
C ARG A 100 17.19 20.26 0.87
N THR A 101 17.36 18.99 1.23
CA THR A 101 16.61 17.88 0.67
C THR A 101 15.17 17.85 1.16
N LEU A 102 14.23 17.66 0.24
CA LEU A 102 12.80 17.57 0.48
C LEU A 102 12.28 16.18 0.07
N GLY A 103 11.16 15.79 0.65
CA GLY A 103 10.49 14.53 0.36
C GLY A 103 9.01 14.72 0.04
N LEU A 104 8.70 15.43 -1.04
CA LEU A 104 7.34 15.54 -1.53
C LEU A 104 6.95 14.29 -2.30
N GLY A 105 5.81 13.69 -1.94
CA GLY A 105 5.23 12.53 -2.60
C GLY A 105 3.72 12.63 -2.76
N TYR A 106 3.10 11.52 -3.07
CA TYR A 106 1.65 11.40 -3.18
C TYR A 106 1.14 10.05 -2.67
N CYS A 107 -0.18 9.91 -2.53
CA CYS A 107 -0.89 8.67 -2.28
C CYS A 107 -2.12 8.57 -3.19
N ASN A 108 -2.78 7.42 -3.17
CA ASN A 108 -4.03 7.15 -3.88
C ASN A 108 -3.93 6.95 -5.39
N ILE A 109 -2.78 6.56 -5.95
CA ILE A 109 -2.72 6.20 -7.37
C ILE A 109 -3.57 4.96 -7.68
N GLY A 110 -3.51 3.91 -6.84
CA GLY A 110 -4.31 2.70 -7.02
C GLY A 110 -5.81 3.00 -6.98
N SER A 111 -6.26 3.78 -6.01
CA SER A 111 -7.65 4.23 -5.91
C SER A 111 -8.06 5.12 -7.09
N LEU A 112 -7.20 6.04 -7.53
CA LEU A 112 -7.46 6.91 -8.69
C LEU A 112 -7.68 6.08 -9.96
N LEU A 113 -6.84 5.09 -10.25
CA LEU A 113 -7.00 4.21 -11.41
C LEU A 113 -8.32 3.43 -11.35
N MET A 114 -8.68 2.90 -10.18
CA MET A 114 -9.96 2.23 -9.97
C MET A 114 -11.13 3.19 -10.27
N HIS A 115 -11.12 4.44 -9.76
CA HIS A 115 -12.14 5.44 -10.05
C HIS A 115 -12.22 5.80 -11.53
N MET A 116 -11.09 5.75 -12.26
CA MET A 116 -11.04 5.92 -13.71
C MET A 116 -11.57 4.70 -14.48
N GLY A 117 -11.81 3.56 -13.80
CA GLY A 117 -12.17 2.30 -14.43
C GLY A 117 -11.02 1.66 -15.20
N ILE A 118 -9.79 1.85 -14.73
CA ILE A 118 -8.55 1.34 -15.32
C ILE A 118 -7.94 0.33 -14.35
N PRO A 119 -7.63 -0.91 -14.80
CA PRO A 119 -6.89 -1.87 -13.99
C PRO A 119 -5.52 -1.33 -13.57
N TYR A 120 -5.07 -1.69 -12.37
CA TYR A 120 -3.75 -1.28 -11.87
C TYR A 120 -2.60 -1.81 -12.75
N ASP A 121 -2.77 -2.98 -13.33
CA ASP A 121 -1.82 -3.68 -14.19
C ASP A 121 -1.98 -3.37 -15.70
N ASP A 122 -2.74 -2.33 -16.05
CA ASP A 122 -2.91 -1.87 -17.45
C ASP A 122 -1.79 -0.89 -17.84
N GLU A 123 -1.31 -0.96 -19.07
CA GLU A 123 -0.31 -0.01 -19.61
C GLU A 123 -0.76 1.46 -19.52
N ARG A 124 -2.07 1.73 -19.55
CA ARG A 124 -2.62 3.08 -19.31
C ARG A 124 -2.41 3.50 -17.87
N GLY A 125 -2.55 2.56 -16.92
CA GLY A 125 -2.29 2.80 -15.50
C GLY A 125 -0.84 3.22 -15.26
N TYR A 126 0.12 2.50 -15.83
CA TYR A 126 1.54 2.84 -15.76
C TYR A 126 1.84 4.21 -16.40
N ALA A 127 1.27 4.48 -17.58
CA ALA A 127 1.48 5.76 -18.27
C ALA A 127 0.90 6.96 -17.47
N ILE A 128 -0.26 6.80 -16.85
CA ILE A 128 -0.88 7.83 -15.99
C ILE A 128 -0.04 8.03 -14.73
N CYS A 129 0.41 6.97 -14.08
CA CYS A 129 1.28 7.05 -12.90
C CYS A 129 2.58 7.79 -13.24
N GLY A 130 3.26 7.40 -14.32
CA GLY A 130 4.47 8.07 -14.80
C GLY A 130 4.23 9.56 -15.09
N ALA A 131 3.14 9.91 -15.77
CA ALA A 131 2.82 11.29 -16.08
C ALA A 131 2.54 12.15 -14.84
N LEU A 132 1.75 11.65 -13.89
CA LEU A 132 1.45 12.36 -12.64
C LEU A 132 2.71 12.54 -11.77
N THR A 133 3.57 11.51 -11.71
CA THR A 133 4.86 11.58 -11.01
C THR A 133 5.78 12.59 -11.68
N SER A 134 5.82 12.58 -13.01
CA SER A 134 6.58 13.52 -13.84
C SER A 134 6.15 14.97 -13.63
N ILE A 135 4.84 15.24 -13.60
CA ILE A 135 4.29 16.57 -13.30
C ILE A 135 4.72 17.00 -11.89
N MET A 136 4.58 16.14 -10.89
CA MET A 136 4.94 16.46 -9.51
C MET A 136 6.42 16.81 -9.38
N CYS A 137 7.31 15.99 -9.88
CA CYS A 137 8.75 16.20 -9.74
C CYS A 137 9.23 17.38 -10.57
N GLY A 138 8.79 17.50 -11.82
CA GLY A 138 9.16 18.62 -12.70
C GLY A 138 8.66 19.96 -12.15
N GLU A 139 7.41 20.04 -11.66
CA GLU A 139 6.86 21.25 -11.03
C GLU A 139 7.61 21.59 -9.73
N SER A 140 7.97 20.57 -8.93
CA SER A 140 8.73 20.77 -7.70
C SER A 140 10.13 21.32 -7.98
N TYR A 141 10.86 20.80 -8.99
CA TYR A 141 12.16 21.34 -9.39
C TYR A 141 12.05 22.70 -10.05
N ALA A 142 11.03 22.96 -10.87
CA ALA A 142 10.78 24.29 -11.42
C ALA A 142 10.55 25.33 -10.30
N THR A 143 9.80 24.95 -9.25
CA THR A 143 9.60 25.80 -8.06
C THR A 143 10.91 25.97 -7.27
N SER A 144 11.71 24.92 -7.16
CA SER A 144 13.04 24.99 -6.54
C SER A 144 13.97 25.95 -7.27
N ALA A 145 13.99 25.92 -8.62
CA ALA A 145 14.76 26.85 -9.43
C ALA A 145 14.23 28.30 -9.32
N GLU A 146 12.91 28.49 -9.32
CA GLU A 146 12.31 29.79 -9.06
C GLU A 146 12.72 30.36 -7.69
N MET A 147 12.72 29.53 -6.64
CA MET A 147 13.22 29.96 -5.33
C MET A 147 14.71 30.30 -5.36
N ALA A 148 15.50 29.55 -6.15
CA ALA A 148 16.93 29.85 -6.31
C ALA A 148 17.17 31.20 -6.97
N SER A 149 16.31 31.68 -7.88
CA SER A 149 16.45 32.97 -8.55
C SER A 149 16.50 34.18 -7.59
N PHE A 150 15.89 34.08 -6.40
CA PHE A 150 15.88 35.19 -5.42
C PHE A 150 16.52 34.84 -4.06
N LYS A 151 16.74 33.55 -3.77
CA LYS A 151 17.40 33.10 -2.51
C LYS A 151 18.79 32.50 -2.76
N GLY A 152 19.18 32.32 -3.99
CA GLY A 152 20.34 31.52 -4.40
C GLY A 152 20.07 30.01 -4.34
N PRO A 153 20.87 29.22 -5.05
CA PRO A 153 20.81 27.76 -5.01
C PRO A 153 21.18 27.22 -3.62
N PHE A 154 21.09 25.89 -3.42
CA PHE A 154 21.59 25.30 -2.17
C PHE A 154 23.12 25.53 -2.04
N PRO A 155 23.65 25.65 -0.79
CA PRO A 155 25.04 26.12 -0.59
C PRO A 155 26.11 25.34 -1.33
N ASP A 156 25.95 24.03 -1.51
CA ASP A 156 26.92 23.18 -2.17
C ASP A 156 26.63 22.94 -3.68
N TYR A 157 25.80 23.78 -4.28
CA TYR A 157 25.35 23.64 -5.68
C TYR A 157 26.50 23.77 -6.69
N ASP A 158 27.37 24.78 -6.54
CA ASP A 158 28.34 25.15 -7.59
C ASP A 158 29.23 23.98 -8.01
N ARG A 159 29.74 23.20 -7.06
CA ARG A 159 30.58 22.03 -7.38
C ARG A 159 29.81 20.83 -7.94
N ASN A 160 28.50 20.78 -7.73
CA ASN A 160 27.62 19.68 -8.16
C ASN A 160 26.72 20.06 -9.35
N SER A 161 26.85 21.29 -9.88
CA SER A 161 25.91 21.87 -10.86
C SER A 161 25.77 21.02 -12.13
N GLU A 162 26.90 20.56 -12.71
CA GLU A 162 26.86 19.75 -13.93
C GLU A 162 26.23 18.38 -13.69
N SER A 163 26.58 17.71 -12.58
CA SER A 163 25.98 16.41 -12.20
C SER A 163 24.49 16.55 -11.95
N MET A 164 24.06 17.64 -11.31
CA MET A 164 22.64 17.91 -11.09
C MET A 164 21.91 18.17 -12.41
N LEU A 165 22.44 19.02 -13.28
CA LEU A 165 21.83 19.29 -14.59
C LEU A 165 21.78 18.03 -15.47
N ARG A 166 22.79 17.16 -15.43
CA ARG A 166 22.78 15.84 -16.06
C ARG A 166 21.58 15.02 -15.62
N VAL A 167 21.35 14.91 -14.32
CA VAL A 167 20.18 14.19 -13.76
C VAL A 167 18.87 14.83 -14.22
N MET A 168 18.76 16.16 -14.22
CA MET A 168 17.57 16.86 -14.72
C MET A 168 17.31 16.60 -16.20
N ARG A 169 18.38 16.57 -17.03
CA ARG A 169 18.27 16.20 -18.45
C ARG A 169 17.76 14.76 -18.62
N ASN A 170 18.22 13.82 -17.79
CA ASN A 170 17.76 12.43 -17.83
C ASN A 170 16.27 12.30 -17.41
N HIS A 171 15.83 13.00 -16.38
CA HIS A 171 14.40 13.08 -16.04
C HIS A 171 13.54 13.62 -17.20
N LYS A 172 13.99 14.69 -17.85
CA LYS A 172 13.31 15.24 -19.03
C LYS A 172 13.25 14.21 -20.17
N ARG A 173 14.35 13.52 -20.48
CA ARG A 173 14.41 12.48 -21.52
C ARG A 173 13.39 11.37 -21.25
N ALA A 174 13.24 10.95 -20.00
CA ALA A 174 12.22 9.96 -19.60
C ALA A 174 10.79 10.47 -19.85
N ALA A 175 10.51 11.76 -19.62
CA ALA A 175 9.20 12.35 -19.92
C ALA A 175 8.88 12.37 -21.44
N TYR A 176 9.92 12.39 -22.26
CA TYR A 176 9.81 12.35 -23.72
C TYR A 176 9.91 10.94 -24.30
N ASP A 177 10.11 9.91 -23.46
CA ASP A 177 10.33 8.51 -23.87
C ASP A 177 11.49 8.41 -24.88
N ALA A 178 12.61 9.05 -24.52
CA ALA A 178 13.79 9.13 -25.36
C ALA A 178 14.46 7.76 -25.55
N PRO A 179 15.16 7.52 -26.66
CA PRO A 179 15.89 6.29 -26.87
C PRO A 179 17.09 6.16 -25.92
N SER A 180 17.57 4.94 -25.70
CA SER A 180 18.60 4.62 -24.71
C SER A 180 19.91 5.39 -24.90
N GLU A 181 20.28 5.66 -26.14
CA GLU A 181 21.51 6.39 -26.53
C GLU A 181 21.51 7.87 -26.13
N ASP A 182 20.34 8.44 -25.84
CA ASP A 182 20.24 9.85 -25.45
C ASP A 182 20.47 10.05 -23.94
N TYR A 183 20.40 9.00 -23.12
CA TYR A 183 20.63 9.15 -21.68
C TYR A 183 22.10 9.28 -21.34
N GLU A 184 22.39 10.13 -20.36
CA GLU A 184 23.74 10.44 -19.91
C GLU A 184 24.12 9.56 -18.72
N GLU A 185 25.20 8.76 -18.85
CA GLU A 185 25.80 7.99 -17.77
C GLU A 185 24.84 7.07 -17.02
N LEU A 186 23.94 6.38 -17.72
CA LEU A 186 23.06 5.36 -17.17
C LEU A 186 23.40 3.99 -17.72
N THR A 187 23.50 2.99 -16.85
CA THR A 187 23.66 1.57 -17.23
C THR A 187 22.33 0.91 -17.55
N VAL A 188 21.25 1.38 -16.95
CA VAL A 188 19.89 0.89 -17.17
C VAL A 188 19.03 2.00 -17.76
N THR A 189 18.41 1.72 -18.90
CA THR A 189 17.46 2.66 -19.53
C THR A 189 16.16 2.72 -18.72
N PRO A 190 15.73 3.91 -18.28
CA PRO A 190 14.48 4.05 -17.54
C PRO A 190 13.24 3.81 -18.42
N MET A 191 12.13 3.42 -17.80
CA MET A 191 10.83 3.36 -18.46
C MET A 191 10.29 4.78 -18.70
N GLY A 192 10.22 5.22 -19.96
CA GLY A 192 9.64 6.50 -20.34
C GLY A 192 8.10 6.50 -20.31
N ILE A 193 7.49 7.67 -20.47
CA ILE A 193 6.02 7.79 -20.52
C ILE A 193 5.53 7.33 -21.90
N ASN A 194 4.81 6.20 -21.95
CA ASN A 194 4.23 5.70 -23.17
C ASN A 194 3.17 6.66 -23.72
N SER A 195 3.54 7.45 -24.74
CA SER A 195 2.70 8.48 -25.36
C SER A 195 1.43 7.96 -26.01
N LYS A 196 1.37 6.67 -26.37
CA LYS A 196 0.18 6.03 -26.98
C LYS A 196 -0.86 5.61 -25.94
N LYS A 197 -0.46 5.50 -24.69
CA LYS A 197 -1.30 5.03 -23.58
C LYS A 197 -1.65 6.14 -22.58
N CYS A 198 -0.83 7.19 -22.52
CA CYS A 198 -1.04 8.34 -21.65
C CYS A 198 -2.13 9.29 -22.20
N PRO A 199 -3.05 9.79 -21.37
CA PRO A 199 -3.92 10.92 -21.74
C PRO A 199 -3.08 12.11 -22.22
N LYS A 200 -3.51 12.73 -23.31
CA LYS A 200 -2.73 13.76 -24.02
C LYS A 200 -2.43 14.97 -23.13
N ASP A 201 -3.40 15.42 -22.36
CA ASP A 201 -3.28 16.55 -21.44
C ASP A 201 -2.28 16.28 -20.30
N LEU A 202 -2.26 15.08 -19.74
CA LEU A 202 -1.28 14.67 -18.74
C LEU A 202 0.13 14.57 -19.35
N LEU A 203 0.25 14.03 -20.56
CA LEU A 203 1.53 13.92 -21.25
C LEU A 203 2.15 15.28 -21.56
N GLU A 204 1.33 16.21 -22.08
CA GLU A 204 1.76 17.58 -22.36
C GLU A 204 2.20 18.29 -21.07
N ALA A 205 1.41 18.22 -20.01
CA ALA A 205 1.74 18.82 -18.72
C ALA A 205 3.03 18.23 -18.10
N ALA A 206 3.26 16.91 -18.25
CA ALA A 206 4.46 16.24 -17.78
C ALA A 206 5.72 16.76 -18.48
N ARG A 207 5.65 16.92 -19.80
CA ARG A 207 6.76 17.44 -20.61
C ARG A 207 7.05 18.91 -20.32
N ASP A 208 5.99 19.73 -20.26
CA ASP A 208 6.10 21.16 -19.96
C ASP A 208 6.72 21.42 -18.58
N ALA A 209 6.39 20.59 -17.58
CA ALA A 209 6.97 20.71 -16.24
C ALA A 209 8.50 20.53 -16.27
N TRP A 210 9.01 19.53 -17.00
CA TRP A 210 10.45 19.31 -17.13
C TRP A 210 11.14 20.31 -18.06
N ASP A 211 10.48 20.78 -19.12
CA ASP A 211 11.01 21.86 -19.96
C ASP A 211 11.22 23.12 -19.14
N ARG A 212 10.28 23.45 -18.26
CA ARG A 212 10.40 24.59 -17.33
C ARG A 212 11.47 24.33 -16.28
N ALA A 213 11.47 23.16 -15.63
CA ALA A 213 12.41 22.84 -14.58
C ALA A 213 13.87 22.93 -15.06
N LEU A 214 14.16 22.38 -16.26
CA LEU A 214 15.51 22.43 -16.81
C LEU A 214 15.91 23.85 -17.20
N ARG A 215 15.06 24.57 -17.91
CA ARG A 215 15.33 25.96 -18.35
C ARG A 215 15.61 26.90 -17.15
N GLU A 216 14.74 26.89 -16.13
CA GLU A 216 14.92 27.71 -14.94
C GLU A 216 16.16 27.27 -14.11
N GLY A 217 16.42 25.96 -14.10
CA GLY A 217 17.59 25.40 -13.39
C GLY A 217 18.92 25.73 -14.06
N GLU A 218 18.97 25.78 -15.40
CA GLU A 218 20.15 26.24 -16.16
C GLU A 218 20.46 27.72 -15.92
N GLU A 219 19.43 28.55 -15.69
CA GLU A 219 19.60 29.97 -15.46
C GLU A 219 19.94 30.31 -14.00
N HIS A 220 19.31 29.63 -13.03
CA HIS A 220 19.32 30.02 -11.61
C HIS A 220 19.90 28.97 -10.66
N GLY A 221 20.18 27.76 -11.14
CA GLY A 221 20.43 26.59 -10.29
C GLY A 221 19.18 26.14 -9.55
N TYR A 222 19.35 25.28 -8.54
CA TYR A 222 18.23 24.75 -7.75
C TYR A 222 18.41 25.06 -6.26
N ARG A 223 17.31 25.39 -5.58
CA ARG A 223 17.31 25.62 -4.14
C ARG A 223 17.44 24.32 -3.34
N ASN A 224 17.10 23.18 -3.91
CA ASN A 224 17.04 21.86 -3.27
C ASN A 224 17.76 20.81 -4.09
N ALA A 225 18.67 20.07 -3.48
CA ALA A 225 19.39 18.98 -4.14
C ALA A 225 18.50 17.77 -4.47
N GLN A 226 17.46 17.55 -3.66
CA GLN A 226 16.41 16.53 -3.85
C GLN A 226 15.06 17.14 -3.47
N THR A 227 13.99 16.82 -4.22
CA THR A 227 12.65 17.39 -3.95
C THR A 227 11.57 16.34 -3.71
N THR A 228 11.66 15.16 -4.29
CA THR A 228 10.58 14.18 -4.30
C THR A 228 11.01 12.80 -3.83
N VAL A 229 10.10 12.13 -3.12
CA VAL A 229 10.15 10.71 -2.75
C VAL A 229 8.73 10.15 -2.79
N ILE A 230 8.56 8.83 -2.85
CA ILE A 230 7.28 8.21 -2.52
C ILE A 230 7.43 7.51 -1.18
N ALA A 231 7.03 8.20 -0.12
CA ALA A 231 6.97 7.64 1.22
C ALA A 231 5.81 6.64 1.37
N PRO A 232 5.84 5.74 2.37
CA PRO A 232 4.75 4.80 2.62
C PRO A 232 3.39 5.46 2.81
N THR A 233 3.33 6.65 3.41
CA THR A 233 2.09 7.40 3.68
C THR A 233 1.06 6.56 4.45
N GLY A 234 1.51 5.77 5.43
CA GLY A 234 0.67 4.82 6.19
C GLY A 234 -0.31 5.54 7.12
N THR A 235 0.14 5.97 8.29
CA THR A 235 -0.71 6.61 9.32
C THR A 235 -1.31 7.92 8.84
N ILE A 236 -0.54 8.78 8.18
CA ILE A 236 -1.08 10.04 7.64
C ILE A 236 -2.07 9.80 6.50
N GLY A 237 -1.91 8.72 5.72
CA GLY A 237 -2.87 8.30 4.71
C GLY A 237 -4.26 8.02 5.30
N LEU A 238 -4.31 7.34 6.45
CA LEU A 238 -5.56 7.11 7.18
C LEU A 238 -6.23 8.43 7.62
N VAL A 239 -5.45 9.37 8.16
CA VAL A 239 -5.95 10.70 8.55
C VAL A 239 -6.47 11.49 7.35
N MET A 240 -5.83 11.35 6.19
CA MET A 240 -6.27 12.00 4.94
C MET A 240 -7.43 11.28 4.25
N GLY A 241 -7.89 10.14 4.77
CA GLY A 241 -8.91 9.31 4.12
C GLY A 241 -8.43 8.75 2.77
N ALA A 242 -7.16 8.36 2.70
CA ALA A 242 -6.61 7.71 1.52
C ALA A 242 -6.93 6.21 1.53
N ASP A 243 -7.48 5.70 0.43
CA ASP A 243 -7.78 4.28 0.26
C ASP A 243 -6.51 3.46 -0.04
N THR A 244 -5.55 4.06 -0.80
CA THR A 244 -4.27 3.43 -1.12
C THR A 244 -3.08 4.34 -0.79
N THR A 245 -1.98 3.77 -0.34
CA THR A 245 -0.79 4.48 0.13
C THR A 245 0.28 4.52 -0.95
N GLY A 246 1.00 5.64 -1.09
CA GLY A 246 2.06 5.79 -2.09
C GLY A 246 1.61 5.35 -3.49
N VAL A 247 2.40 4.47 -4.11
CA VAL A 247 2.09 3.82 -5.39
C VAL A 247 1.49 2.42 -5.22
N GLU A 248 1.03 2.07 -4.03
CA GLU A 248 0.40 0.78 -3.79
C GLU A 248 -0.94 0.66 -4.51
N PRO A 249 -1.32 -0.54 -4.97
CA PRO A 249 -2.69 -0.82 -5.36
C PRO A 249 -3.59 -0.93 -4.11
N GLN A 250 -4.87 -1.12 -4.32
CA GLN A 250 -5.76 -1.50 -3.23
C GLN A 250 -5.30 -2.84 -2.64
N PHE A 251 -5.16 -2.91 -1.32
CA PHE A 251 -4.74 -4.15 -0.66
C PHE A 251 -5.81 -5.24 -0.74
N SER A 252 -7.05 -4.89 -0.36
CA SER A 252 -8.25 -5.70 -0.49
C SER A 252 -9.47 -4.78 -0.51
N LEU A 253 -10.61 -5.20 -1.07
CA LEU A 253 -11.84 -4.40 -1.10
C LEU A 253 -12.42 -4.15 0.31
N ILE A 254 -12.23 -5.11 1.20
CA ILE A 254 -12.46 -4.96 2.65
C ILE A 254 -11.16 -5.34 3.35
N GLN A 255 -10.72 -4.49 4.26
CA GLN A 255 -9.50 -4.69 5.03
C GLN A 255 -9.82 -4.67 6.52
N TYR A 256 -9.08 -5.46 7.28
CA TYR A 256 -9.09 -5.43 8.74
C TYR A 256 -7.72 -4.96 9.22
N LYS A 257 -7.71 -3.91 10.03
CA LYS A 257 -6.47 -3.37 10.59
C LYS A 257 -6.45 -3.56 12.09
N THR A 258 -5.44 -4.27 12.58
CA THR A 258 -5.16 -4.38 14.00
C THR A 258 -4.65 -3.05 14.55
N LEU A 259 -5.23 -2.58 15.63
CA LEU A 259 -4.91 -1.32 16.30
C LEU A 259 -3.85 -1.54 17.38
N ALA A 260 -2.93 -0.60 17.54
CA ALA A 260 -1.84 -0.69 18.54
C ALA A 260 -2.33 -0.80 19.99
N GLY A 261 -3.57 -0.37 20.28
CA GLY A 261 -4.21 -0.48 21.60
C GLY A 261 -5.06 -1.75 21.77
N GLY A 262 -5.00 -2.69 20.84
CA GLY A 262 -5.89 -3.84 20.75
C GLY A 262 -7.16 -3.53 19.96
N GLY A 263 -7.84 -4.58 19.49
CA GLY A 263 -9.01 -4.48 18.62
C GLY A 263 -8.64 -4.31 17.14
N SER A 264 -9.66 -4.37 16.29
CA SER A 264 -9.52 -4.28 14.85
C SER A 264 -10.48 -3.26 14.25
N MET A 265 -10.11 -2.64 13.15
CA MET A 265 -10.94 -1.70 12.41
C MET A 265 -11.20 -2.24 11.01
N ARG A 266 -12.48 -2.33 10.62
CA ARG A 266 -12.90 -2.68 9.26
C ARG A 266 -12.82 -1.43 8.38
N ILE A 267 -12.06 -1.51 7.28
CA ILE A 267 -11.89 -0.44 6.29
C ILE A 267 -12.51 -0.93 4.97
N ILE A 268 -13.43 -0.16 4.40
CA ILE A 268 -14.12 -0.48 3.16
C ILE A 268 -13.63 0.47 2.07
N ASN A 269 -13.35 -0.05 0.87
CA ASN A 269 -12.98 0.77 -0.27
C ASN A 269 -14.19 1.56 -0.80
N ASN A 270 -14.11 2.89 -0.69
CA ASN A 270 -15.16 3.79 -1.17
C ASN A 270 -15.13 4.03 -2.69
N GLY A 271 -14.10 3.55 -3.39
CA GLY A 271 -13.94 3.72 -4.83
C GLY A 271 -14.80 2.78 -5.68
N VAL A 272 -15.19 1.62 -5.14
CA VAL A 272 -15.94 0.61 -5.89
C VAL A 272 -17.23 1.14 -6.53
N PRO A 273 -18.12 1.86 -5.81
CA PRO A 273 -19.32 2.44 -6.42
C PRO A 273 -19.04 3.43 -7.55
N ALA A 274 -17.99 4.26 -7.39
CA ALA A 274 -17.58 5.24 -8.40
C ALA A 274 -17.03 4.54 -9.65
N ALA A 275 -16.20 3.52 -9.48
CA ALA A 275 -15.68 2.69 -10.57
C ALA A 275 -16.82 2.00 -11.34
N LEU A 276 -17.77 1.39 -10.65
CA LEU A 276 -18.94 0.77 -11.28
C LEU A 276 -19.79 1.78 -12.06
N LYS A 277 -20.00 3.01 -11.49
CA LYS A 277 -20.66 4.10 -12.20
C LYS A 277 -19.90 4.48 -13.48
N ARG A 278 -18.57 4.58 -13.40
CA ARG A 278 -17.68 4.88 -14.53
C ARG A 278 -17.76 3.82 -15.63
N LEU A 279 -17.89 2.56 -15.25
CA LEU A 279 -18.05 1.39 -16.16
C LEU A 279 -19.48 1.24 -16.72
N GLY A 280 -20.41 2.16 -16.36
CA GLY A 280 -21.75 2.23 -16.92
C GLY A 280 -22.80 1.36 -16.23
N TYR A 281 -22.56 0.90 -15.00
CA TYR A 281 -23.57 0.18 -14.22
C TYR A 281 -24.64 1.12 -13.66
N SER A 282 -25.90 0.67 -13.68
CA SER A 282 -27.02 1.41 -13.10
C SER A 282 -27.00 1.34 -11.57
N LYS A 283 -27.56 2.35 -10.90
CA LYS A 283 -27.63 2.42 -9.44
C LYS A 283 -28.17 1.14 -8.77
N PRO A 284 -29.26 0.48 -9.25
CA PRO A 284 -29.72 -0.78 -8.67
C PRO A 284 -28.69 -1.91 -8.77
N LYS A 285 -27.96 -2.00 -9.89
CA LYS A 285 -26.88 -2.99 -10.05
C LYS A 285 -25.70 -2.70 -9.12
N ILE A 286 -25.31 -1.43 -8.99
CA ILE A 286 -24.25 -1.02 -8.05
C ILE A 286 -24.63 -1.41 -6.62
N ASN A 287 -25.87 -1.11 -6.19
CA ASN A 287 -26.34 -1.48 -4.87
C ASN A 287 -26.29 -3.00 -4.63
N GLY A 288 -26.75 -3.81 -5.59
CA GLY A 288 -26.69 -5.28 -5.46
C GLY A 288 -25.25 -5.83 -5.42
N ILE A 289 -24.31 -5.23 -6.19
CA ILE A 289 -22.89 -5.59 -6.14
C ILE A 289 -22.29 -5.20 -4.78
N MET A 290 -22.63 -4.01 -4.27
CA MET A 290 -22.14 -3.58 -2.95
C MET A 290 -22.67 -4.45 -1.82
N GLU A 291 -23.95 -4.84 -1.88
CA GLU A 291 -24.55 -5.77 -0.92
C GLU A 291 -23.89 -7.15 -0.97
N TYR A 292 -23.52 -7.65 -2.16
CA TYR A 292 -22.78 -8.88 -2.30
C TYR A 292 -21.38 -8.82 -1.66
N ILE A 293 -20.68 -7.67 -1.79
CA ILE A 293 -19.35 -7.47 -1.21
C ILE A 293 -19.42 -7.27 0.31
N MET A 294 -20.35 -6.41 0.77
CA MET A 294 -20.36 -5.88 2.14
C MET A 294 -21.36 -6.55 3.06
N GLY A 295 -22.35 -7.27 2.50
CA GLY A 295 -23.49 -7.79 3.24
C GLY A 295 -24.54 -6.73 3.55
N THR A 296 -25.60 -7.18 4.18
CA THR A 296 -26.76 -6.35 4.59
C THR A 296 -26.56 -5.67 5.95
N MET A 297 -25.58 -6.12 6.74
CA MET A 297 -25.36 -5.75 8.15
C MET A 297 -26.62 -5.92 9.02
N SER A 298 -27.47 -6.91 8.69
CA SER A 298 -28.74 -7.18 9.36
C SER A 298 -29.17 -8.62 9.18
N LEU A 299 -29.88 -9.16 10.18
CA LEU A 299 -30.55 -10.46 10.05
C LEU A 299 -31.83 -10.38 9.19
N THR A 300 -32.25 -9.20 8.75
CA THR A 300 -33.44 -9.05 7.91
C THR A 300 -33.25 -9.75 6.56
N GLY A 301 -34.08 -10.76 6.29
CA GLY A 301 -33.97 -11.57 5.06
C GLY A 301 -32.79 -12.56 5.07
N CYS A 302 -32.13 -12.73 6.22
CA CYS A 302 -31.01 -13.66 6.35
C CYS A 302 -31.47 -15.10 6.11
N PRO A 303 -30.79 -15.87 5.25
CA PRO A 303 -31.07 -17.29 5.10
C PRO A 303 -30.71 -18.03 6.41
N ASN A 304 -31.45 -19.11 6.70
CA ASN A 304 -31.25 -20.00 7.84
C ASN A 304 -31.44 -19.36 9.23
N LEU A 305 -31.01 -18.13 9.47
CA LEU A 305 -31.24 -17.35 10.71
C LEU A 305 -32.44 -16.43 10.54
N THR A 306 -33.58 -17.00 10.12
CA THR A 306 -34.83 -16.24 9.96
C THR A 306 -35.45 -15.86 11.30
N SER A 307 -36.17 -14.74 11.32
CA SER A 307 -36.89 -14.30 12.55
C SER A 307 -37.78 -15.38 13.13
N SER A 308 -38.48 -16.20 12.28
CA SER A 308 -39.32 -17.31 12.70
C SER A 308 -38.53 -18.42 13.40
N ARG A 309 -37.39 -18.83 12.84
CA ARG A 309 -36.54 -19.87 13.42
C ARG A 309 -35.88 -19.41 14.73
N LEU A 310 -35.49 -18.13 14.79
CA LEU A 310 -34.96 -17.54 16.03
C LEU A 310 -36.04 -17.44 17.13
N ASP A 311 -37.29 -17.08 16.78
CA ASP A 311 -38.41 -17.05 17.72
C ASP A 311 -38.72 -18.46 18.26
N GLU A 312 -38.70 -19.50 17.42
CA GLU A 312 -38.84 -20.90 17.81
C GLU A 312 -37.75 -21.37 18.79
N LEU A 313 -36.52 -20.79 18.69
CA LEU A 313 -35.40 -21.02 19.58
C LEU A 313 -35.45 -20.13 20.85
N GLY A 314 -36.49 -19.31 21.01
CA GLY A 314 -36.69 -18.46 22.18
C GLY A 314 -36.06 -17.08 22.12
N PHE A 315 -35.53 -16.64 20.98
CA PHE A 315 -34.97 -15.28 20.83
C PHE A 315 -36.11 -14.24 20.84
N THR A 316 -36.04 -13.31 21.76
CA THR A 316 -37.02 -12.22 21.83
C THR A 316 -36.65 -11.09 20.83
N PRO A 317 -37.62 -10.25 20.44
CA PRO A 317 -37.32 -9.08 19.58
C PRO A 317 -36.23 -8.17 20.13
N GLU A 318 -36.13 -8.05 21.47
CA GLU A 318 -35.09 -7.25 22.14
C GLU A 318 -33.71 -7.86 21.96
N VAL A 319 -33.56 -9.19 22.04
CA VAL A 319 -32.30 -9.90 21.82
C VAL A 319 -31.90 -9.80 20.34
N ILE A 320 -32.84 -10.01 19.42
CA ILE A 320 -32.59 -9.83 17.97
C ILE A 320 -32.15 -8.39 17.65
N SER A 321 -32.76 -7.41 18.32
CA SER A 321 -32.34 -6.00 18.15
C SER A 321 -30.91 -5.74 18.65
N LYS A 322 -30.50 -6.36 19.78
CA LYS A 322 -29.11 -6.28 20.27
C LYS A 322 -28.15 -6.89 19.28
N ILE A 323 -28.46 -8.09 18.74
CA ILE A 323 -27.65 -8.75 17.70
C ILE A 323 -27.48 -7.82 16.51
N ASN A 324 -28.58 -7.28 15.94
CA ASN A 324 -28.49 -6.36 14.81
C ASN A 324 -27.65 -5.10 15.12
N SER A 325 -27.78 -4.57 16.34
CA SER A 325 -27.01 -3.38 16.74
C SER A 325 -25.52 -3.65 16.92
N SER A 326 -25.13 -4.89 17.24
CA SER A 326 -23.73 -5.28 17.41
C SER A 326 -22.99 -5.59 16.11
N MET A 327 -23.71 -5.70 14.97
CA MET A 327 -23.12 -6.11 13.69
C MET A 327 -21.96 -5.21 13.25
N ALA A 328 -21.99 -3.92 13.61
CA ALA A 328 -20.92 -2.98 13.29
C ALA A 328 -19.62 -3.22 14.11
N ASP A 329 -19.76 -3.83 15.28
CA ASP A 329 -18.69 -3.99 16.27
C ASP A 329 -18.09 -5.41 16.27
N VAL A 330 -18.67 -6.33 15.50
CA VAL A 330 -18.23 -7.72 15.38
C VAL A 330 -17.80 -8.05 13.96
N PHE A 331 -16.97 -9.09 13.81
CA PHE A 331 -16.34 -9.43 12.53
C PHE A 331 -16.98 -10.65 11.83
N GLY A 332 -18.02 -11.22 12.40
CA GLY A 332 -18.73 -12.35 11.84
C GLY A 332 -19.97 -12.71 12.63
N ILE A 333 -20.83 -13.53 12.03
CA ILE A 333 -22.13 -13.86 12.58
C ILE A 333 -22.03 -14.56 13.95
N LYS A 334 -21.03 -15.43 14.14
CA LYS A 334 -20.78 -16.11 15.43
C LYS A 334 -20.54 -15.10 16.55
N GLY A 335 -19.73 -14.06 16.29
CA GLY A 335 -19.46 -12.99 17.25
C GLY A 335 -20.72 -12.22 17.65
N ALA A 336 -21.66 -11.99 16.73
CA ALA A 336 -22.92 -11.32 17.03
C ALA A 336 -23.84 -12.15 17.94
N PHE A 337 -23.67 -13.46 17.99
CA PHE A 337 -24.38 -14.38 18.89
C PHE A 337 -23.60 -14.71 20.17
N ALA A 338 -22.46 -14.08 20.42
CA ALA A 338 -21.68 -14.32 21.63
C ALA A 338 -22.50 -14.02 22.92
N PRO A 339 -22.28 -14.77 24.01
CA PRO A 339 -23.00 -14.57 25.28
C PRO A 339 -22.89 -13.15 25.84
N SER A 340 -21.77 -12.46 25.58
CA SER A 340 -21.57 -11.05 25.97
C SER A 340 -22.52 -10.07 25.27
N ILE A 341 -23.03 -10.42 24.09
CA ILE A 341 -23.95 -9.61 23.29
C ILE A 341 -25.41 -9.98 23.58
N ILE A 342 -25.74 -11.27 23.48
CA ILE A 342 -27.11 -11.73 23.64
C ILE A 342 -27.55 -11.74 25.09
N GLY A 343 -26.62 -11.79 26.04
CA GLY A 343 -26.83 -11.75 27.49
C GLY A 343 -26.71 -13.11 28.16
N ILE A 344 -25.89 -13.19 29.21
CA ILE A 344 -25.58 -14.43 29.95
C ILE A 344 -26.84 -15.05 30.55
N ASP A 345 -27.72 -14.25 31.13
CA ASP A 345 -28.99 -14.74 31.71
C ASP A 345 -29.87 -15.38 30.63
N PHE A 346 -29.99 -14.76 29.48
CA PHE A 346 -30.70 -15.30 28.32
C PHE A 346 -30.10 -16.63 27.85
N CYS A 347 -28.75 -16.72 27.76
CA CYS A 347 -28.04 -17.95 27.39
C CYS A 347 -28.40 -19.11 28.34
N LYS A 348 -28.44 -18.84 29.64
CA LYS A 348 -28.76 -19.87 30.67
C LYS A 348 -30.22 -20.24 30.70
N GLU A 349 -31.12 -19.25 30.78
CA GLU A 349 -32.53 -19.45 31.01
C GLU A 349 -33.29 -19.93 29.78
N SER A 350 -32.93 -19.41 28.61
CA SER A 350 -33.63 -19.69 27.34
C SER A 350 -32.91 -20.69 26.47
N LEU A 351 -31.56 -20.65 26.40
CA LEU A 351 -30.78 -21.53 25.52
C LEU A 351 -30.19 -22.75 26.24
N GLY A 352 -30.34 -22.85 27.57
CA GLY A 352 -29.91 -23.99 28.39
C GLY A 352 -28.37 -24.13 28.50
N MET A 353 -27.64 -23.07 28.33
CA MET A 353 -26.17 -23.05 28.42
C MET A 353 -25.70 -23.08 29.86
N THR A 354 -24.54 -23.70 30.11
CA THR A 354 -23.85 -23.67 31.39
C THR A 354 -23.05 -22.38 31.59
N GLN A 355 -22.65 -22.09 32.85
CA GLN A 355 -21.78 -20.93 33.11
C GLN A 355 -20.43 -21.06 32.37
N GLU A 356 -19.84 -22.28 32.35
CA GLU A 356 -18.57 -22.55 31.68
C GLU A 356 -18.66 -22.25 30.17
N GLN A 357 -19.77 -22.65 29.52
CA GLN A 357 -20.02 -22.33 28.11
C GLN A 357 -20.24 -20.83 27.86
N CYS A 358 -20.81 -20.10 28.80
CA CYS A 358 -20.98 -18.65 28.69
C CYS A 358 -19.65 -17.88 28.91
N ASP A 359 -18.74 -18.44 29.70
CA ASP A 359 -17.46 -17.83 30.05
C ASP A 359 -16.35 -18.19 29.02
N ASP A 360 -16.60 -19.21 28.20
CA ASP A 360 -15.68 -19.59 27.12
C ASP A 360 -15.81 -18.65 25.93
N PRO A 361 -14.77 -17.83 25.62
CA PRO A 361 -14.80 -16.88 24.49
C PRO A 361 -14.93 -17.56 23.12
N TRP A 362 -14.61 -18.85 23.04
CA TRP A 362 -14.58 -19.64 21.80
C TRP A 362 -15.83 -20.50 21.61
N PHE A 363 -16.75 -20.50 22.58
CA PHE A 363 -17.96 -21.31 22.50
C PHE A 363 -18.88 -20.85 21.37
N ASP A 364 -19.18 -21.76 20.42
CA ASP A 364 -20.05 -21.48 19.29
C ASP A 364 -21.52 -21.68 19.67
N VAL A 365 -22.22 -20.58 19.92
CA VAL A 365 -23.64 -20.59 20.28
C VAL A 365 -24.50 -21.10 19.11
N LEU A 366 -24.13 -20.81 17.84
CA LEU A 366 -24.92 -21.25 16.69
C LEU A 366 -24.79 -22.77 16.48
N ASP A 367 -23.63 -23.35 16.69
CA ASP A 367 -23.43 -24.80 16.68
C ASP A 367 -24.20 -25.47 17.82
N HIS A 368 -24.16 -24.91 19.04
CA HIS A 368 -24.97 -25.38 20.18
C HIS A 368 -26.48 -25.39 19.90
N LEU A 369 -26.97 -24.44 19.12
CA LEU A 369 -28.35 -24.35 18.68
C LEU A 369 -28.70 -25.26 17.51
N GLY A 370 -27.73 -26.04 17.00
CA GLY A 370 -27.88 -27.03 15.95
C GLY A 370 -27.87 -26.46 14.52
N PHE A 371 -27.27 -25.28 14.32
CA PHE A 371 -27.02 -24.79 12.98
C PHE A 371 -25.77 -25.47 12.41
N THR A 372 -25.85 -25.90 11.16
CA THR A 372 -24.70 -26.49 10.44
C THR A 372 -23.72 -25.39 10.02
N SER A 373 -22.45 -25.74 9.83
CA SER A 373 -21.43 -24.81 9.33
C SER A 373 -21.85 -24.15 8.01
N THR A 374 -22.52 -24.88 7.11
CA THR A 374 -23.03 -24.32 5.85
C THR A 374 -24.11 -23.26 6.08
N GLU A 375 -25.06 -23.50 6.98
CA GLU A 375 -26.10 -22.53 7.33
C GLU A 375 -25.51 -21.26 7.96
N VAL A 376 -24.50 -21.42 8.80
CA VAL A 376 -23.76 -20.30 9.42
C VAL A 376 -22.97 -19.52 8.38
N ASP A 377 -22.29 -20.20 7.45
CA ASP A 377 -21.55 -19.56 6.35
C ASP A 377 -22.48 -18.76 5.43
N GLU A 378 -23.64 -19.31 5.03
CA GLU A 378 -24.63 -18.62 4.22
C GLU A 378 -25.23 -17.38 4.93
N ALA A 379 -25.46 -17.49 6.22
CA ALA A 379 -25.92 -16.37 7.05
C ALA A 379 -24.82 -15.30 7.17
N ASN A 380 -23.57 -15.72 7.36
CA ASN A 380 -22.42 -14.83 7.41
C ASN A 380 -22.23 -14.07 6.08
N ASP A 381 -22.32 -14.77 4.95
CA ASP A 381 -22.25 -14.17 3.61
C ASP A 381 -23.36 -13.12 3.40
N HIS A 382 -24.57 -13.40 3.88
CA HIS A 382 -25.70 -12.45 3.80
C HIS A 382 -25.47 -11.21 4.66
N VAL A 383 -25.01 -11.38 5.91
CA VAL A 383 -24.89 -10.29 6.89
C VAL A 383 -23.59 -9.49 6.67
N PHE A 384 -22.47 -10.15 6.48
CA PHE A 384 -21.14 -9.50 6.41
C PHE A 384 -20.59 -9.42 5.01
N GLY A 385 -21.28 -10.03 4.01
CA GLY A 385 -20.84 -10.07 2.61
C GLY A 385 -19.71 -11.07 2.37
N ARG A 386 -19.37 -11.22 1.11
CA ARG A 386 -18.31 -12.15 0.67
C ARG A 386 -16.90 -11.54 0.65
N GLY A 387 -16.81 -10.24 0.87
CA GLY A 387 -15.53 -9.53 0.84
C GLY A 387 -14.87 -9.43 -0.53
N THR A 388 -15.47 -10.04 -1.56
CA THR A 388 -14.97 -10.04 -2.95
C THR A 388 -16.05 -9.60 -3.92
N ILE A 389 -15.62 -9.05 -5.07
CA ILE A 389 -16.51 -8.74 -6.19
C ILE A 389 -16.67 -9.91 -7.18
N GLU A 390 -15.79 -10.91 -7.09
CA GLU A 390 -15.80 -12.08 -7.94
C GLU A 390 -17.10 -12.88 -7.75
N GLY A 391 -17.76 -13.23 -8.87
CA GLY A 391 -19.04 -13.92 -8.85
C GLY A 391 -20.24 -13.02 -8.49
N SER A 392 -20.05 -11.71 -8.34
CA SER A 392 -21.15 -10.78 -8.03
C SER A 392 -22.19 -10.77 -9.16
N PRO A 393 -23.49 -10.90 -8.84
CA PRO A 393 -24.56 -10.93 -9.83
C PRO A 393 -24.58 -9.66 -10.71
N GLY A 394 -24.53 -9.84 -12.02
CA GLY A 394 -24.65 -8.77 -13.00
C GLY A 394 -23.38 -7.96 -13.25
N LEU A 395 -22.27 -8.29 -12.63
CA LEU A 395 -20.94 -7.80 -13.01
C LEU A 395 -20.47 -8.55 -14.26
N LYS A 396 -19.82 -7.84 -15.19
CA LYS A 396 -19.20 -8.44 -16.37
C LYS A 396 -17.77 -8.87 -16.06
N ASP A 397 -17.36 -10.04 -16.54
CA ASP A 397 -16.01 -10.56 -16.31
C ASP A 397 -14.91 -9.65 -16.87
N GLU A 398 -15.17 -8.95 -17.98
CA GLU A 398 -14.23 -7.98 -18.58
C GLU A 398 -13.90 -6.79 -17.66
N HIS A 399 -14.71 -6.53 -16.64
CA HIS A 399 -14.52 -5.46 -15.68
C HIS A 399 -13.85 -5.89 -14.37
N LEU A 400 -13.71 -7.20 -14.13
CA LEU A 400 -13.05 -7.74 -12.93
C LEU A 400 -11.65 -7.18 -12.70
N PRO A 401 -10.78 -7.03 -13.72
CA PRO A 401 -9.42 -6.52 -13.51
C PRO A 401 -9.34 -5.13 -12.87
N VAL A 402 -10.37 -4.29 -13.04
CA VAL A 402 -10.44 -2.95 -12.41
C VAL A 402 -10.46 -3.04 -10.88
N PHE A 403 -10.97 -4.15 -10.36
CA PHE A 403 -11.17 -4.38 -8.92
C PHE A 403 -10.16 -5.37 -8.32
N ASP A 404 -9.18 -5.84 -9.11
CA ASP A 404 -8.11 -6.68 -8.61
C ASP A 404 -7.30 -5.91 -7.56
N CYS A 405 -6.97 -6.59 -6.48
CA CYS A 405 -6.26 -6.05 -5.33
C CYS A 405 -4.88 -6.71 -5.20
N ALA A 406 -4.06 -6.22 -4.28
CA ALA A 406 -2.73 -6.79 -4.01
C ALA A 406 -2.80 -8.25 -3.52
N THR A 407 -3.90 -8.61 -2.84
CA THR A 407 -4.18 -9.95 -2.34
C THR A 407 -5.58 -10.39 -2.78
N PRO A 408 -5.86 -11.71 -2.85
CA PRO A 408 -7.22 -12.20 -3.09
C PRO A 408 -8.19 -11.67 -2.04
N CYS A 409 -9.37 -11.24 -2.45
CA CYS A 409 -10.32 -10.55 -1.58
C CYS A 409 -11.30 -11.51 -0.91
N GLY A 410 -11.42 -11.46 0.42
CA GLY A 410 -12.36 -12.27 1.21
C GLY A 410 -12.10 -13.77 1.11
N LYS A 411 -13.03 -14.59 1.65
CA LYS A 411 -12.91 -16.06 1.69
C LYS A 411 -12.93 -16.73 0.30
N TYR A 412 -13.58 -16.10 -0.68
CA TYR A 412 -13.88 -16.70 -1.97
C TYR A 412 -13.11 -16.12 -3.15
N GLY A 413 -12.43 -15.00 -2.97
CA GLY A 413 -11.64 -14.36 -4.02
C GLY A 413 -10.42 -15.20 -4.39
N LYS A 414 -10.11 -15.19 -5.69
CA LYS A 414 -8.96 -15.92 -6.27
C LYS A 414 -8.04 -15.01 -7.06
N ARG A 415 -8.57 -13.85 -7.48
CA ARG A 415 -7.84 -12.90 -8.30
C ARG A 415 -7.00 -11.99 -7.43
N ALA A 416 -5.77 -11.75 -7.85
CA ALA A 416 -4.87 -10.76 -7.30
C ALA A 416 -4.06 -10.13 -8.42
N ILE A 417 -3.49 -8.97 -8.16
CA ILE A 417 -2.55 -8.31 -9.06
C ILE A 417 -1.25 -9.12 -9.10
N ASP A 418 -0.76 -9.44 -10.29
CA ASP A 418 0.51 -10.12 -10.49
C ASP A 418 1.68 -9.29 -9.92
N TRP A 419 2.64 -9.92 -9.30
CA TRP A 419 3.81 -9.25 -8.69
C TRP A 419 4.60 -8.39 -9.69
N LYS A 420 4.61 -8.77 -10.98
CA LYS A 420 5.26 -7.98 -12.04
C LYS A 420 4.63 -6.61 -12.21
N ALA A 421 3.30 -6.52 -12.03
CA ALA A 421 2.60 -5.24 -12.12
C ALA A 421 3.02 -4.27 -11.01
N HIS A 422 3.32 -4.78 -9.81
CA HIS A 422 3.87 -3.98 -8.72
C HIS A 422 5.24 -3.39 -9.10
N VAL A 423 6.13 -4.20 -9.71
CA VAL A 423 7.43 -3.76 -10.21
C VAL A 423 7.27 -2.74 -11.33
N LEU A 424 6.41 -3.01 -12.33
CA LEU A 424 6.19 -2.12 -13.48
C LEU A 424 5.58 -0.77 -13.07
N MET A 425 4.72 -0.72 -12.06
CA MET A 425 4.20 0.55 -11.53
C MET A 425 5.31 1.39 -10.87
N MET A 426 6.22 0.75 -10.14
CA MET A 426 7.43 1.43 -9.62
C MET A 426 8.32 1.90 -10.77
N ALA A 427 8.58 1.05 -11.76
CA ALA A 427 9.39 1.37 -12.92
C ALA A 427 8.84 2.57 -13.72
N ALA A 428 7.52 2.69 -13.83
CA ALA A 428 6.86 3.82 -14.49
C ALA A 428 7.02 5.15 -13.72
N SER A 429 7.18 5.10 -12.42
CA SER A 429 7.29 6.29 -11.56
C SER A 429 8.73 6.65 -11.16
N GLN A 430 9.63 5.67 -11.01
CA GLN A 430 11.01 5.88 -10.53
C GLN A 430 11.81 6.89 -11.36
N PRO A 431 11.71 6.94 -12.72
CA PRO A 431 12.44 7.93 -13.53
C PRO A 431 12.04 9.38 -13.24
N PHE A 432 10.98 9.61 -12.47
CA PHE A 432 10.45 10.92 -12.12
C PHE A 432 10.45 11.18 -10.61
N ILE A 433 11.20 10.38 -9.84
CA ILE A 433 11.40 10.57 -8.40
C ILE A 433 12.88 10.80 -8.14
N SER A 434 13.23 11.95 -7.57
CA SER A 434 14.62 12.31 -7.29
C SER A 434 15.24 11.45 -6.18
N GLY A 435 14.49 11.11 -5.15
CA GLY A 435 14.86 10.08 -4.18
C GLY A 435 14.50 8.68 -4.69
N ALA A 436 13.75 7.93 -3.90
CA ALA A 436 13.29 6.59 -4.25
C ALA A 436 11.82 6.37 -3.84
N ILE A 437 11.36 5.13 -3.95
CA ILE A 437 9.97 4.75 -3.75
C ILE A 437 9.91 3.65 -2.69
N SER A 438 9.16 3.89 -1.63
CA SER A 438 8.78 2.86 -0.67
C SER A 438 7.55 2.11 -1.18
N LYS A 439 7.72 0.86 -1.55
CA LYS A 439 6.63 -0.01 -2.01
C LYS A 439 6.96 -1.46 -1.72
N THR A 440 5.93 -2.21 -1.35
CA THR A 440 6.01 -3.66 -1.18
C THR A 440 5.58 -4.36 -2.47
N ILE A 441 6.37 -5.33 -2.92
CA ILE A 441 5.97 -6.29 -3.95
C ILE A 441 5.25 -7.43 -3.24
N ASN A 442 3.92 -7.42 -3.28
CA ASN A 442 3.11 -8.48 -2.68
C ASN A 442 3.13 -9.72 -3.59
N MET A 443 3.35 -10.87 -3.00
CA MET A 443 3.43 -12.15 -3.69
C MET A 443 2.55 -13.18 -2.98
N PRO A 444 1.88 -14.09 -3.71
CA PRO A 444 1.09 -15.15 -3.12
C PRO A 444 1.91 -16.09 -2.21
N SER A 445 1.26 -16.78 -1.30
CA SER A 445 1.90 -17.72 -0.37
C SER A 445 2.61 -18.88 -1.06
N ASP A 446 2.15 -19.31 -2.24
CA ASP A 446 2.71 -20.36 -3.08
C ASP A 446 3.88 -19.91 -3.98
N SER A 447 4.28 -18.62 -3.91
CA SER A 447 5.43 -18.11 -4.65
C SER A 447 6.72 -18.82 -4.26
N THR A 448 7.54 -19.12 -5.26
CA THR A 448 8.80 -19.83 -5.12
C THR A 448 9.97 -18.88 -4.81
N VAL A 449 11.14 -19.46 -4.45
CA VAL A 449 12.39 -18.69 -4.34
C VAL A 449 12.79 -18.08 -5.67
N GLU A 450 12.52 -18.78 -6.77
CA GLU A 450 12.75 -18.33 -8.14
C GLU A 450 11.91 -17.11 -8.49
N ASP A 451 10.66 -17.05 -8.04
CA ASP A 451 9.80 -15.86 -8.24
C ASP A 451 10.34 -14.63 -7.49
N ILE A 452 10.81 -14.82 -6.25
CA ILE A 452 11.49 -13.76 -5.49
C ILE A 452 12.74 -13.26 -6.23
N ARG A 453 13.55 -14.18 -6.76
CA ARG A 453 14.73 -13.83 -7.57
C ARG A 453 14.32 -13.03 -8.80
N ALA A 454 13.32 -13.52 -9.54
CA ALA A 454 12.82 -12.85 -10.73
C ALA A 454 12.28 -11.44 -10.43
N ALA A 455 11.68 -11.21 -9.25
CA ALA A 455 11.23 -9.90 -8.83
C ALA A 455 12.41 -8.94 -8.59
N TYR A 456 13.50 -9.40 -7.98
CA TYR A 456 14.71 -8.60 -7.80
C TYR A 456 15.41 -8.32 -9.14
N ASP A 457 15.53 -9.34 -10.01
CA ASP A 457 16.15 -9.19 -11.33
C ASP A 457 15.36 -8.17 -12.18
N LEU A 458 14.03 -8.30 -12.26
CA LEU A 458 13.17 -7.35 -12.97
C LEU A 458 13.26 -5.94 -12.39
N SER A 459 13.36 -5.79 -11.06
CA SER A 459 13.51 -4.50 -10.41
C SER A 459 14.82 -3.81 -10.82
N HIS A 460 15.92 -4.58 -10.91
CA HIS A 460 17.19 -4.06 -11.41
C HIS A 460 17.12 -3.66 -12.90
N GLU A 461 16.56 -4.54 -13.73
CA GLU A 461 16.43 -4.33 -15.19
C GLU A 461 15.54 -3.13 -15.54
N THR A 462 14.67 -2.71 -14.64
CA THR A 462 13.73 -1.59 -14.83
C THR A 462 14.12 -0.32 -14.09
N MET A 463 15.38 -0.19 -13.66
CA MET A 463 15.93 1.03 -13.05
C MET A 463 15.30 1.39 -11.68
N ILE A 464 14.75 0.42 -10.96
CA ILE A 464 14.25 0.63 -9.59
C ILE A 464 15.44 0.75 -8.63
N LYS A 465 15.37 1.67 -7.65
CA LYS A 465 16.45 1.92 -6.70
C LYS A 465 16.41 0.98 -5.49
N ALA A 466 15.21 0.56 -5.07
CA ALA A 466 15.02 -0.38 -3.96
C ALA A 466 13.83 -1.28 -4.19
N CYS A 467 13.93 -2.54 -3.75
CA CYS A 467 12.86 -3.52 -3.84
C CYS A 467 12.69 -4.24 -2.50
N ALA A 468 11.46 -4.24 -1.99
CA ALA A 468 11.04 -5.03 -0.84
C ALA A 468 9.92 -5.98 -1.29
N VAL A 469 10.09 -7.27 -1.02
CA VAL A 469 9.09 -8.30 -1.33
C VAL A 469 8.40 -8.77 -0.06
N TYR A 470 7.13 -9.10 -0.18
CA TYR A 470 6.36 -9.70 0.89
C TYR A 470 5.56 -10.89 0.33
N ARG A 471 6.00 -12.11 0.66
CA ARG A 471 5.23 -13.31 0.39
C ARG A 471 4.17 -13.47 1.49
N ASP A 472 2.93 -13.69 1.10
CA ASP A 472 1.84 -13.90 2.04
C ASP A 472 2.15 -15.07 2.99
N CYS A 473 1.78 -14.94 4.25
CA CYS A 473 2.09 -15.90 5.33
C CYS A 473 3.60 -16.08 5.66
N SER A 474 4.48 -15.18 5.21
CA SER A 474 5.91 -15.25 5.55
C SER A 474 6.26 -14.62 6.91
N LYS A 475 5.33 -13.97 7.60
CA LYS A 475 5.48 -13.41 8.95
C LYS A 475 4.32 -13.85 9.83
N LEU A 476 4.61 -14.15 11.09
CA LEU A 476 3.61 -14.56 12.10
C LEU A 476 2.58 -13.47 12.42
N SER A 477 2.94 -12.20 12.27
CA SER A 477 2.03 -11.06 12.51
C SER A 477 1.94 -10.19 11.28
N GLN A 478 0.72 -10.02 10.76
CA GLN A 478 0.41 -9.16 9.62
C GLN A 478 -0.42 -7.96 10.09
N PRO A 479 0.01 -6.71 9.84
CA PRO A 479 -0.71 -5.51 10.27
C PRO A 479 -2.00 -5.24 9.46
N LEU A 480 -2.10 -5.79 8.26
CA LEU A 480 -3.28 -5.73 7.38
C LEU A 480 -3.67 -7.15 6.94
N MET A 481 -4.94 -7.48 7.06
CA MET A 481 -5.51 -8.77 6.66
C MET A 481 -6.70 -8.55 5.72
N ASN A 482 -6.85 -9.44 4.74
CA ASN A 482 -7.98 -9.45 3.81
C ASN A 482 -9.20 -10.24 4.36
N GLN A 483 -8.99 -11.04 5.40
CA GLN A 483 -10.00 -11.73 6.18
C GLN A 483 -9.50 -11.85 7.62
N LEU A 484 -10.41 -11.93 8.57
CA LEU A 484 -10.05 -12.33 9.92
C LEU A 484 -9.84 -13.83 9.90
N VAL A 485 -8.59 -14.24 10.02
CA VAL A 485 -8.27 -15.63 10.29
C VAL A 485 -8.65 -15.87 11.75
N ASP A 486 -9.50 -16.87 11.97
CA ASP A 486 -9.73 -17.38 13.31
C ASP A 486 -8.42 -18.04 13.74
N THR A 487 -7.61 -17.31 14.50
CA THR A 487 -6.28 -17.75 14.93
C THR A 487 -6.33 -18.99 15.82
N THR A 488 -7.51 -19.38 16.26
CA THR A 488 -7.74 -20.56 17.09
C THR A 488 -7.60 -21.90 16.36
N SER A 489 -7.81 -21.93 15.05
CA SER A 489 -7.61 -23.15 14.26
C SER A 489 -6.16 -23.38 13.81
N LEU A 490 -5.28 -22.39 14.01
CA LEU A 490 -3.87 -22.47 13.64
C LEU A 490 -2.95 -22.81 14.82
N GLU A 491 -3.43 -22.66 16.06
CA GLU A 491 -2.60 -22.89 17.26
C GLU A 491 -2.56 -24.33 17.72
N GLU A 492 -3.53 -25.19 17.37
CA GLU A 492 -3.55 -26.59 17.87
C GLU A 492 -2.82 -27.60 16.98
N ASP A 493 -2.62 -27.32 15.67
CA ASP A 493 -1.97 -28.29 14.76
C ASP A 493 -0.55 -27.89 14.28
N GLU A 494 -0.09 -26.66 14.51
CA GLU A 494 1.20 -26.16 13.96
C GLU A 494 2.29 -25.85 15.02
N GLU A 495 1.98 -25.73 16.31
CA GLU A 495 2.98 -25.30 17.29
C GLU A 495 4.11 -26.31 17.52
N ASP A 496 3.88 -27.61 17.38
CA ASP A 496 4.91 -28.62 17.68
C ASP A 496 5.71 -29.08 16.44
N GLU A 497 5.11 -29.12 15.25
CA GLU A 497 5.80 -29.60 14.04
C GLU A 497 6.51 -28.48 13.26
N SER A 498 5.95 -27.29 13.20
CA SER A 498 6.51 -26.17 12.44
C SER A 498 7.71 -25.53 13.13
N VAL A 499 7.67 -25.36 14.44
CA VAL A 499 8.76 -24.78 15.24
C VAL A 499 9.95 -25.72 15.26
N SER A 500 9.73 -27.02 15.43
CA SER A 500 10.78 -28.05 15.40
C SER A 500 11.42 -28.14 14.01
N THR A 501 10.61 -28.06 12.94
CA THR A 501 11.08 -28.12 11.55
C THR A 501 11.83 -26.84 11.17
N MET A 502 11.38 -25.65 11.60
CA MET A 502 12.10 -24.38 11.39
C MET A 502 13.42 -24.34 12.14
N VAL A 503 13.47 -24.80 13.40
CA VAL A 503 14.72 -24.91 14.16
C VAL A 503 15.70 -25.81 13.43
N GLN A 504 15.25 -26.93 12.90
CA GLN A 504 16.09 -27.88 12.18
C GLN A 504 16.63 -27.32 10.86
N GLN A 505 15.80 -26.62 10.10
CA GLN A 505 16.19 -25.93 8.86
C GLN A 505 17.18 -24.77 9.12
N VAL A 506 16.98 -24.00 10.20
CA VAL A 506 17.92 -22.92 10.59
C VAL A 506 19.26 -23.53 11.04
N VAL A 507 19.24 -24.62 11.80
CA VAL A 507 20.45 -25.31 12.25
C VAL A 507 21.24 -25.91 11.07
N GLU A 508 20.54 -26.45 10.06
CA GLU A 508 21.16 -27.03 8.85
C GLU A 508 21.74 -25.96 7.91
N ALA A 509 21.14 -24.73 7.90
CA ALA A 509 21.57 -23.63 7.07
C ALA A 509 22.74 -22.81 7.64
N LEU A 510 23.06 -22.96 8.93
CA LEU A 510 24.16 -22.23 9.55
C LEU A 510 25.52 -22.87 9.20
N PRO A 511 26.52 -22.09 8.76
CA PRO A 511 27.85 -22.56 8.42
C PRO A 511 28.73 -22.83 9.69
N VAL A 512 28.12 -23.37 10.75
CA VAL A 512 28.76 -23.65 12.03
C VAL A 512 28.41 -25.11 12.47
N PRO A 513 29.25 -25.78 13.29
CA PRO A 513 28.95 -27.12 13.78
C PRO A 513 27.61 -27.18 14.51
N GLN A 514 26.83 -28.23 14.28
CA GLN A 514 25.49 -28.43 14.86
C GLN A 514 25.47 -28.29 16.40
N GLU A 515 26.54 -28.67 17.07
CA GLU A 515 26.69 -28.53 18.53
C GLU A 515 26.64 -27.07 19.02
N VAL A 516 26.98 -26.13 18.15
CA VAL A 516 26.92 -24.66 18.43
C VAL A 516 25.61 -24.05 17.93
N ALA A 517 25.12 -24.50 16.78
CA ALA A 517 23.91 -23.98 16.14
C ALA A 517 22.63 -24.32 16.95
N THR A 518 22.52 -25.53 17.48
CA THR A 518 21.33 -26.00 18.20
C THR A 518 21.02 -25.20 19.48
N PRO A 519 21.97 -24.87 20.38
CA PRO A 519 21.68 -24.04 21.55
C PRO A 519 21.28 -22.61 21.21
N VAL A 520 21.83 -22.03 20.15
CA VAL A 520 21.52 -20.68 19.70
C VAL A 520 20.11 -20.63 19.11
N ALA A 521 19.77 -21.59 18.25
CA ALA A 521 18.43 -21.69 17.66
C ALA A 521 17.38 -21.95 18.75
N LYS A 522 17.65 -22.81 19.72
CA LYS A 522 16.74 -23.08 20.84
C LYS A 522 16.54 -21.84 21.73
N SER A 523 17.61 -21.12 22.06
CA SER A 523 17.53 -19.86 22.84
C SER A 523 16.74 -18.77 22.11
N PHE A 524 16.81 -18.73 20.78
CA PHE A 524 16.05 -17.79 19.95
C PHE A 524 14.56 -18.14 19.93
N VAL A 525 14.22 -19.43 19.83
CA VAL A 525 12.84 -19.90 19.88
C VAL A 525 12.23 -19.70 21.27
N ASP A 526 12.96 -20.03 22.34
CA ASP A 526 12.52 -19.78 23.71
C ASP A 526 12.30 -18.27 24.00
N TYR A 527 13.10 -17.39 23.38
CA TYR A 527 12.93 -15.94 23.48
C TYR A 527 11.65 -15.45 22.75
N ILE A 528 11.32 -16.04 21.61
CA ILE A 528 10.10 -15.70 20.86
C ILE A 528 8.86 -16.25 21.56
N ALA A 529 8.90 -17.49 22.08
CA ALA A 529 7.78 -18.12 22.76
C ALA A 529 7.43 -17.49 24.13
N THR A 530 8.33 -16.71 24.73
CA THR A 530 8.13 -16.03 26.02
C THR A 530 7.66 -14.57 25.91
N ARG A 531 7.44 -14.08 24.71
CA ARG A 531 6.93 -12.73 24.42
C ARG A 531 5.69 -12.75 23.55
#